data_c584e1db2b9c37a158020e0d738cf462
#
_entry.id   c584e1db2b9c37a158020e0d738cf462
#
_cell.length_a   1.000
_cell.length_b   1.000
_cell.length_c   1.000
_cell.angle_alpha   90.00
_cell.angle_beta   90.00
_cell.angle_gamma   90.00
#
_symmetry.space_group_name_H-M   'P 1'
#
loop_
_entity.id
_entity.type
_entity.pdbx_description
1 polymer ?
#
loop_
_entity_poly.entity_id
_entity_poly.type
_entity_poly.pdbx_seq_one_letter_code
_entity_poly.pdbx_strand_id
1 'polypeptide(L)'
;MIFKKKYIALAAAFSLAAASVTAQPDADYETVVSPDDESTANDGKKHYFTALTGAAVTSTGIFLWNKYMIGAGWTQVTADYVAHFYEHEQSWDKDWFWTNFVLHPYQGALSYMAGRSANLNRIESFGLATLTDFAWEYFCETNAPSKNDLVYSSVGAFPVGEMMYRLSLEADQIHYLMGYTLNPERIWSEFWTKQKPRGTTGNIYELALSFDLGTSYARTSFGYDLGNQYEVFPVFASPKIAIVYNDPYGHDSNEPYSQFNLDISFALGAGSGRAMKEMDESFFHDIRVMSDGMLFARAPAIGETASTLGLVFEYDFIWNNLIQLSSLAPGLAFKQRIPFEKSDMEWQLHGAWLALGTTQYDYLYRGATETPNSLFREYSYTTGAQLVARWKWKSLAGQALAFDLHGYAMYDFADQEQDFADTGWELLGLLKASYELPLSRRVRMGVKDELYVKKTLYSEVEDIFLVANTVSAFAKLQLK
;
A
#
# COMPACT_ATOMS: atom_id res chain seq x y z
N MET A 1 -18.89 6.15 -18.60
CA MET A 1 -20.04 5.85 -17.71
C MET A 1 -19.85 4.61 -16.84
N ILE A 2 -19.01 3.68 -17.23
CA ILE A 2 -18.65 2.46 -16.44
C ILE A 2 -17.74 2.79 -15.26
N PHE A 3 -16.89 3.81 -15.37
CA PHE A 3 -15.97 4.28 -14.33
C PHE A 3 -16.65 4.75 -13.02
N LYS A 4 -17.74 5.52 -13.11
CA LYS A 4 -18.45 6.06 -11.93
C LYS A 4 -18.98 4.96 -10.97
N LYS A 5 -19.27 3.76 -11.48
CA LYS A 5 -19.79 2.66 -10.64
C LYS A 5 -18.71 1.90 -9.88
N LYS A 6 -17.45 1.87 -10.36
CA LYS A 6 -16.35 1.14 -9.73
C LYS A 6 -15.84 1.83 -8.44
N TYR A 7 -15.75 3.16 -8.44
CA TYR A 7 -15.31 3.94 -7.26
C TYR A 7 -16.35 3.93 -6.12
N ILE A 8 -17.63 3.92 -6.46
CA ILE A 8 -18.71 3.83 -5.47
C ILE A 8 -18.68 2.48 -4.73
N ALA A 9 -18.35 1.39 -5.42
CA ALA A 9 -18.24 0.07 -4.81
C ALA A 9 -17.04 -0.03 -3.83
N LEU A 10 -15.90 0.59 -4.17
CA LEU A 10 -14.70 0.60 -3.31
C LEU A 10 -14.92 1.49 -2.07
N ALA A 11 -15.50 2.68 -2.26
CA ALA A 11 -15.89 3.57 -1.17
C ALA A 11 -16.96 2.94 -0.26
N ALA A 12 -17.91 2.19 -0.83
CA ALA A 12 -18.93 1.46 -0.07
C ALA A 12 -18.31 0.29 0.73
N ALA A 13 -17.37 -0.46 0.16
CA ALA A 13 -16.66 -1.52 0.87
C ALA A 13 -15.81 -0.97 2.03
N PHE A 14 -15.14 0.17 1.82
CA PHE A 14 -14.37 0.86 2.85
C PHE A 14 -15.26 1.44 3.96
N SER A 15 -16.42 2.03 3.58
CA SER A 15 -17.38 2.58 4.53
C SER A 15 -18.10 1.50 5.33
N LEU A 16 -18.37 0.32 4.74
CA LEU A 16 -18.94 -0.83 5.43
C LEU A 16 -17.95 -1.44 6.43
N ALA A 17 -16.66 -1.53 6.08
CA ALA A 17 -15.63 -1.97 7.01
C ALA A 17 -15.45 -0.98 8.18
N ALA A 18 -15.48 0.32 7.93
CA ALA A 18 -15.40 1.35 8.96
C ALA A 18 -16.67 1.41 9.84
N ALA A 19 -17.86 1.25 9.26
CA ALA A 19 -19.13 1.30 9.99
C ALA A 19 -19.35 0.07 10.89
N SER A 20 -18.81 -1.09 10.53
CA SER A 20 -18.92 -2.29 11.36
C SER A 20 -18.06 -2.23 12.64
N VAL A 21 -17.02 -1.40 12.65
CA VAL A 21 -16.13 -1.20 13.82
C VAL A 21 -16.79 -0.26 14.87
N THR A 22 -17.71 0.61 14.47
CA THR A 22 -18.33 1.60 15.38
C THR A 22 -19.57 1.10 16.12
N ALA A 23 -20.04 -0.11 15.87
CA ALA A 23 -21.37 -0.59 16.30
C ALA A 23 -21.42 -1.39 17.61
N GLN A 24 -20.35 -1.44 18.42
CA GLN A 24 -20.45 -2.10 19.73
C GLN A 24 -20.20 -1.13 20.89
N PRO A 25 -21.15 -1.04 21.85
CA PRO A 25 -20.95 -0.30 23.10
C PRO A 25 -20.09 -1.11 24.08
N ASP A 26 -19.45 -0.37 24.97
CA ASP A 26 -18.58 -0.80 26.06
C ASP A 26 -18.93 -2.17 26.65
N ALA A 27 -18.24 -3.20 26.25
CA ALA A 27 -18.17 -4.45 26.96
C ALA A 27 -16.75 -4.59 27.53
N ASP A 28 -16.66 -4.73 28.83
CA ASP A 28 -15.42 -5.15 29.51
C ASP A 28 -15.03 -6.52 28.93
N TYR A 29 -13.97 -6.54 28.12
CA TYR A 29 -13.45 -7.77 27.57
C TYR A 29 -12.66 -8.53 28.64
N GLU A 30 -13.36 -9.24 29.52
CA GLU A 30 -12.77 -10.44 30.09
C GLU A 30 -12.68 -11.48 28.97
N THR A 31 -11.47 -12.00 28.79
CA THR A 31 -11.18 -13.09 27.84
C THR A 31 -11.99 -14.34 28.24
N VAL A 32 -13.17 -14.47 27.65
CA VAL A 32 -13.90 -15.73 27.70
C VAL A 32 -13.29 -16.67 26.67
N VAL A 33 -12.28 -17.42 27.08
CA VAL A 33 -11.86 -18.63 26.38
C VAL A 33 -12.97 -19.66 26.62
N SER A 34 -13.76 -19.93 25.60
CA SER A 34 -14.76 -21.01 25.67
C SER A 34 -14.04 -22.36 25.79
N PRO A 35 -14.39 -23.22 26.75
CA PRO A 35 -13.77 -24.54 26.94
C PRO A 35 -13.97 -25.54 25.78
N ASP A 36 -14.83 -25.21 24.82
CA ASP A 36 -15.18 -26.10 23.71
C ASP A 36 -14.28 -25.97 22.45
N ASP A 37 -13.26 -25.10 22.48
CA ASP A 37 -12.42 -24.85 21.30
C ASP A 37 -11.13 -25.70 21.22
N GLU A 38 -10.95 -26.68 22.10
CA GLU A 38 -9.78 -27.59 22.08
C GLU A 38 -9.77 -28.55 20.86
N SER A 39 -10.88 -28.74 20.16
CA SER A 39 -10.97 -29.69 19.03
C SER A 39 -10.45 -29.13 17.69
N THR A 40 -10.16 -27.82 17.59
CA THR A 40 -9.68 -27.15 16.37
C THR A 40 -8.28 -26.59 16.52
N ALA A 41 -7.52 -27.01 17.54
CA ALA A 41 -6.13 -26.57 17.71
C ALA A 41 -5.30 -26.94 16.48
N ASN A 42 -4.52 -25.98 15.97
CA ASN A 42 -3.66 -26.19 14.82
C ASN A 42 -2.50 -27.13 15.19
N ASP A 43 -2.40 -28.29 14.49
CA ASP A 43 -1.39 -29.33 14.75
C ASP A 43 0.00 -28.96 14.20
N GLY A 44 0.12 -27.83 13.52
CA GLY A 44 1.35 -27.33 12.93
C GLY A 44 1.82 -28.05 11.68
N LYS A 45 1.05 -29.00 11.16
CA LYS A 45 1.38 -29.67 9.90
C LYS A 45 1.18 -28.73 8.72
N LYS A 46 2.08 -28.85 7.75
CA LYS A 46 2.01 -28.13 6.48
C LYS A 46 1.11 -28.85 5.50
N HIS A 47 0.15 -28.14 4.92
CA HIS A 47 -0.85 -28.69 3.99
C HIS A 47 -0.59 -28.17 2.56
N TYR A 48 0.49 -28.61 1.92
CA TYR A 48 0.92 -28.14 0.60
C TYR A 48 -0.15 -28.29 -0.48
N PHE A 49 -0.88 -29.42 -0.49
CA PHE A 49 -1.95 -29.64 -1.46
C PHE A 49 -3.10 -28.65 -1.26
N THR A 50 -3.47 -28.35 -0.02
CA THR A 50 -4.51 -27.37 0.30
C THR A 50 -4.08 -25.95 -0.13
N ALA A 51 -2.81 -25.58 0.13
CA ALA A 51 -2.25 -24.31 -0.30
C ALA A 51 -2.31 -24.15 -1.83
N LEU A 52 -1.80 -25.15 -2.56
CA LEU A 52 -1.77 -25.14 -4.02
C LEU A 52 -3.18 -25.08 -4.63
N THR A 53 -4.10 -25.90 -4.12
CA THR A 53 -5.48 -25.91 -4.63
C THR A 53 -6.25 -24.65 -4.26
N GLY A 54 -6.00 -24.01 -3.09
CA GLY A 54 -6.56 -22.72 -2.72
C GLY A 54 -6.14 -21.64 -3.70
N ALA A 55 -4.83 -21.46 -3.89
CA ALA A 55 -4.30 -20.50 -4.86
C ALA A 55 -4.81 -20.76 -6.30
N ALA A 56 -4.87 -22.04 -6.73
CA ALA A 56 -5.38 -22.38 -8.05
C ALA A 56 -6.88 -22.09 -8.21
N VAL A 57 -7.71 -22.32 -7.20
CA VAL A 57 -9.15 -22.02 -7.23
C VAL A 57 -9.36 -20.51 -7.31
N THR A 58 -8.64 -19.73 -6.53
CA THR A 58 -8.72 -18.26 -6.55
C THR A 58 -8.27 -17.70 -7.90
N SER A 59 -7.12 -18.11 -8.41
CA SER A 59 -6.63 -17.67 -9.73
C SER A 59 -7.59 -18.07 -10.84
N THR A 60 -8.13 -19.31 -10.82
CA THR A 60 -9.14 -19.75 -11.78
C THR A 60 -10.40 -18.90 -11.68
N GLY A 61 -10.85 -18.59 -10.46
CA GLY A 61 -12.02 -17.70 -10.26
C GLY A 61 -11.82 -16.32 -10.85
N ILE A 62 -10.66 -15.70 -10.65
CA ILE A 62 -10.28 -14.41 -11.24
C ILE A 62 -10.23 -14.51 -12.77
N PHE A 63 -9.62 -15.57 -13.32
CA PHE A 63 -9.55 -15.80 -14.76
C PHE A 63 -10.95 -15.93 -15.38
N LEU A 64 -11.82 -16.77 -14.79
CA LEU A 64 -13.19 -16.99 -15.29
C LEU A 64 -14.03 -15.70 -15.19
N TRP A 65 -13.85 -14.91 -14.15
CA TRP A 65 -14.49 -13.61 -14.02
C TRP A 65 -14.07 -12.67 -15.15
N ASN A 66 -12.77 -12.54 -15.43
CA ASN A 66 -12.26 -11.72 -16.51
C ASN A 66 -12.74 -12.21 -17.87
N LYS A 67 -12.76 -13.53 -18.09
CA LYS A 67 -13.18 -14.13 -19.35
C LYS A 67 -14.67 -13.95 -19.64
N TYR A 68 -15.53 -14.25 -18.68
CA TYR A 68 -16.97 -14.34 -18.92
C TYR A 68 -17.76 -13.11 -18.46
N MET A 69 -17.31 -12.40 -17.43
CA MET A 69 -18.02 -11.24 -16.90
C MET A 69 -17.47 -9.93 -17.45
N ILE A 70 -16.17 -9.83 -17.64
CA ILE A 70 -15.51 -8.65 -18.21
C ILE A 70 -15.39 -8.76 -19.74
N GLY A 71 -15.19 -9.97 -20.27
CA GLY A 71 -14.94 -10.22 -21.70
C GLY A 71 -13.55 -9.77 -22.14
N ALA A 72 -12.55 -9.91 -21.25
CA ALA A 72 -11.18 -9.48 -21.50
C ALA A 72 -10.55 -10.28 -22.65
N GLY A 73 -10.03 -9.59 -23.66
CA GLY A 73 -9.47 -10.20 -24.88
C GLY A 73 -8.26 -11.09 -24.62
N TRP A 74 -7.43 -10.71 -23.65
CA TRP A 74 -6.23 -11.45 -23.27
C TRP A 74 -6.52 -12.86 -22.69
N THR A 75 -7.76 -13.16 -22.29
CA THR A 75 -8.16 -14.47 -21.78
C THR A 75 -8.39 -15.54 -22.86
N GLN A 76 -8.15 -15.23 -24.14
CA GLN A 76 -8.37 -16.17 -25.26
C GLN A 76 -7.17 -17.10 -25.48
N VAL A 77 -6.63 -17.63 -24.40
CA VAL A 77 -5.47 -18.54 -24.42
C VAL A 77 -5.82 -19.85 -25.13
N THR A 78 -4.95 -20.29 -26.04
CA THR A 78 -5.07 -21.54 -26.80
C THR A 78 -4.05 -22.57 -26.33
N ALA A 79 -4.29 -23.84 -26.63
CA ALA A 79 -3.31 -24.89 -26.32
C ALA A 79 -1.96 -24.69 -27.06
N ASP A 80 -2.01 -24.12 -28.26
CA ASP A 80 -0.81 -23.77 -29.05
C ASP A 80 -0.01 -22.66 -28.36
N TYR A 81 -0.68 -21.61 -27.86
CA TYR A 81 -0.03 -20.54 -27.08
C TYR A 81 0.70 -21.11 -25.86
N VAL A 82 0.02 -21.96 -25.07
CA VAL A 82 0.60 -22.60 -23.90
C VAL A 82 1.76 -23.51 -24.25
N ALA A 83 1.70 -24.26 -25.37
CA ALA A 83 2.77 -25.15 -25.77
C ALA A 83 4.07 -24.42 -26.16
N HIS A 84 3.98 -23.17 -26.60
CA HIS A 84 5.11 -22.34 -27.01
C HIS A 84 5.45 -21.24 -26.01
N PHE A 85 5.07 -21.40 -24.73
CA PHE A 85 5.26 -20.37 -23.68
C PHE A 85 6.72 -19.86 -23.57
N TYR A 86 7.70 -20.69 -23.85
CA TYR A 86 9.13 -20.37 -23.80
C TYR A 86 9.61 -19.47 -24.94
N GLU A 87 8.77 -19.21 -25.94
CA GLU A 87 9.04 -18.30 -27.06
C GLU A 87 8.50 -16.88 -26.78
N HIS A 88 7.71 -16.70 -25.71
CA HIS A 88 7.13 -15.41 -25.36
C HIS A 88 8.19 -14.52 -24.71
N GLU A 89 8.54 -13.44 -25.40
CA GLU A 89 9.43 -12.41 -24.85
C GLU A 89 8.69 -11.59 -23.80
N GLN A 90 9.38 -11.29 -22.69
CA GLN A 90 8.85 -10.45 -21.63
C GLN A 90 8.87 -8.97 -22.04
N SER A 91 7.81 -8.26 -21.73
CA SER A 91 7.70 -6.80 -21.92
C SER A 91 7.39 -6.07 -20.62
N TRP A 92 7.53 -4.75 -20.62
CA TRP A 92 6.91 -3.90 -19.61
C TRP A 92 5.48 -3.66 -20.05
N ASP A 93 4.51 -4.02 -19.22
CA ASP A 93 3.12 -3.89 -19.61
C ASP A 93 2.63 -2.44 -19.63
N LYS A 94 1.43 -2.23 -20.18
CA LYS A 94 0.79 -0.92 -20.33
C LYS A 94 -0.54 -0.83 -19.57
N ASP A 95 -0.73 -1.69 -18.58
CA ASP A 95 -1.91 -1.69 -17.74
C ASP A 95 -1.99 -0.41 -16.89
N TRP A 96 -3.15 -0.12 -16.41
CA TRP A 96 -3.36 1.08 -15.61
C TRP A 96 -2.59 1.02 -14.31
N PHE A 97 -2.14 2.18 -13.84
CA PHE A 97 -1.39 2.33 -12.59
C PHE A 97 -2.02 1.57 -11.41
N TRP A 98 -3.35 1.66 -11.25
CA TRP A 98 -4.07 0.91 -10.23
C TRP A 98 -3.96 -0.62 -10.40
N THR A 99 -4.01 -1.12 -11.62
CA THR A 99 -3.91 -2.56 -11.90
C THR A 99 -2.56 -3.07 -11.45
N ASN A 100 -1.48 -2.45 -11.90
CA ASN A 100 -0.13 -2.91 -11.66
C ASN A 100 0.33 -2.77 -10.21
N PHE A 101 -0.12 -1.72 -9.51
CA PHE A 101 0.44 -1.41 -8.19
C PHE A 101 -0.53 -1.65 -7.02
N VAL A 102 -1.73 -2.14 -7.28
CA VAL A 102 -2.67 -2.60 -6.25
C VAL A 102 -3.25 -3.96 -6.57
N LEU A 103 -3.78 -4.16 -7.80
CA LEU A 103 -4.47 -5.42 -8.12
C LEU A 103 -3.49 -6.58 -8.27
N HIS A 104 -2.35 -6.41 -8.96
CA HIS A 104 -1.33 -7.45 -9.09
C HIS A 104 -0.69 -7.83 -7.74
N PRO A 105 -0.21 -6.88 -6.90
CA PRO A 105 0.23 -7.21 -5.55
C PRO A 105 -0.82 -7.92 -4.70
N TYR A 106 -2.09 -7.52 -4.83
CA TYR A 106 -3.19 -8.17 -4.10
C TYR A 106 -3.48 -9.58 -4.62
N GLN A 107 -3.44 -9.80 -5.94
CA GLN A 107 -3.59 -11.14 -6.54
C GLN A 107 -2.50 -12.09 -6.05
N GLY A 108 -1.24 -11.65 -6.06
CA GLY A 108 -0.13 -12.40 -5.50
C GLY A 108 -0.28 -12.63 -3.98
N ALA A 109 -0.77 -11.62 -3.24
CA ALA A 109 -1.03 -11.72 -1.81
C ALA A 109 -2.11 -12.77 -1.47
N LEU A 110 -3.12 -12.98 -2.32
CA LEU A 110 -4.08 -14.08 -2.15
C LEU A 110 -3.36 -15.44 -2.20
N SER A 111 -2.51 -15.66 -3.19
CA SER A 111 -1.71 -16.89 -3.30
C SER A 111 -0.74 -17.06 -2.13
N TYR A 112 -0.10 -15.99 -1.67
CA TYR A 112 0.72 -15.98 -0.46
C TYR A 112 -0.10 -16.38 0.77
N MET A 113 -1.29 -15.79 0.95
CA MET A 113 -2.19 -16.07 2.06
C MET A 113 -2.75 -17.48 2.01
N ALA A 114 -2.97 -18.08 0.83
CA ALA A 114 -3.32 -19.50 0.69
C ALA A 114 -2.24 -20.39 1.31
N GLY A 115 -0.96 -20.09 1.06
CA GLY A 115 0.17 -20.78 1.69
C GLY A 115 0.17 -20.61 3.21
N ARG A 116 0.10 -19.37 3.71
CA ARG A 116 0.11 -19.07 5.14
C ARG A 116 -1.06 -19.71 5.89
N SER A 117 -2.25 -19.68 5.29
CA SER A 117 -3.46 -20.28 5.87
C SER A 117 -3.38 -21.80 5.97
N ALA A 118 -2.60 -22.43 5.09
CA ALA A 118 -2.32 -23.87 5.07
C ALA A 118 -1.06 -24.27 5.85
N ASN A 119 -0.59 -23.42 6.77
CA ASN A 119 0.59 -23.59 7.62
C ASN A 119 1.95 -23.64 6.90
N LEU A 120 2.05 -23.20 5.67
CA LEU A 120 3.34 -23.01 5.02
C LEU A 120 4.10 -21.86 5.70
N ASN A 121 5.42 -21.97 5.73
CA ASN A 121 6.23 -20.86 6.22
C ASN A 121 6.25 -19.70 5.19
N ARG A 122 6.85 -18.56 5.55
CA ARG A 122 6.85 -17.34 4.73
C ARG A 122 7.55 -17.54 3.39
N ILE A 123 8.67 -18.27 3.38
CA ILE A 123 9.44 -18.57 2.16
C ILE A 123 8.64 -19.47 1.23
N GLU A 124 8.02 -20.51 1.76
CA GLU A 124 7.17 -21.42 0.99
C GLU A 124 5.93 -20.71 0.43
N SER A 125 5.33 -19.81 1.22
CA SER A 125 4.19 -19.01 0.76
C SER A 125 4.59 -17.98 -0.29
N PHE A 126 5.77 -17.37 -0.16
CA PHE A 126 6.35 -16.52 -1.19
C PHE A 126 6.63 -17.30 -2.48
N GLY A 127 7.20 -18.51 -2.36
CA GLY A 127 7.40 -19.40 -3.50
C GLY A 127 6.10 -19.80 -4.20
N LEU A 128 5.02 -20.01 -3.43
CA LEU A 128 3.69 -20.29 -3.99
C LEU A 128 3.14 -19.06 -4.75
N ALA A 129 3.26 -17.85 -4.20
CA ALA A 129 2.84 -16.63 -4.87
C ALA A 129 3.61 -16.43 -6.18
N THR A 130 4.93 -16.59 -6.16
CA THR A 130 5.78 -16.50 -7.36
C THR A 130 5.42 -17.56 -8.41
N LEU A 131 5.14 -18.80 -8.00
CA LEU A 131 4.73 -19.87 -8.91
C LEU A 131 3.39 -19.59 -9.56
N THR A 132 2.41 -19.13 -8.79
CA THR A 132 1.07 -18.80 -9.32
C THR A 132 1.09 -17.59 -10.24
N ASP A 133 1.91 -16.61 -9.95
CA ASP A 133 2.12 -15.44 -10.78
C ASP A 133 2.79 -15.82 -12.12
N PHE A 134 3.88 -16.61 -12.07
CA PHE A 134 4.48 -17.17 -13.27
C PHE A 134 3.47 -17.94 -14.11
N ALA A 135 2.64 -18.77 -13.46
CA ALA A 135 1.62 -19.53 -14.18
C ALA A 135 0.54 -18.62 -14.80
N TRP A 136 0.23 -17.51 -14.16
CA TRP A 136 -0.70 -16.50 -14.68
C TRP A 136 -0.15 -15.84 -15.94
N GLU A 137 1.06 -15.29 -15.88
CA GLU A 137 1.71 -14.57 -16.96
C GLU A 137 1.93 -15.42 -18.21
N TYR A 138 2.32 -16.67 -18.01
CA TYR A 138 2.71 -17.53 -19.15
C TYR A 138 1.60 -18.45 -19.67
N PHE A 139 0.56 -18.71 -18.87
CA PHE A 139 -0.45 -19.71 -19.23
C PHE A 139 -1.89 -19.19 -19.16
N CYS A 140 -2.14 -18.03 -18.58
CA CYS A 140 -3.50 -17.51 -18.43
C CYS A 140 -3.76 -16.26 -19.27
N GLU A 141 -2.73 -15.66 -19.87
CA GLU A 141 -2.84 -14.45 -20.70
C GLU A 141 -2.25 -14.67 -22.10
N THR A 142 -2.78 -13.93 -23.09
CA THR A 142 -2.22 -13.87 -24.44
C THR A 142 -1.37 -12.63 -24.67
N ASN A 143 -1.27 -11.75 -23.68
CA ASN A 143 -0.30 -10.65 -23.69
C ASN A 143 1.12 -11.20 -23.47
N ALA A 144 2.13 -10.43 -23.84
CA ALA A 144 3.50 -10.76 -23.50
C ALA A 144 3.67 -10.80 -21.97
N PRO A 145 4.38 -11.81 -21.41
CA PRO A 145 4.56 -11.89 -19.96
C PRO A 145 5.19 -10.62 -19.40
N SER A 146 4.58 -10.07 -18.36
CA SER A 146 4.92 -8.77 -17.82
C SER A 146 6.09 -8.84 -16.83
N LYS A 147 7.17 -8.05 -17.08
CA LYS A 147 8.32 -7.95 -16.16
C LYS A 147 7.94 -7.32 -14.83
N ASN A 148 7.08 -6.30 -14.85
CA ASN A 148 6.64 -5.61 -13.65
C ASN A 148 5.70 -6.47 -12.82
N ASP A 149 4.80 -7.22 -13.45
CA ASP A 149 3.83 -8.03 -12.71
C ASP A 149 4.52 -9.21 -12.04
N LEU A 150 5.50 -9.86 -12.71
CA LEU A 150 6.36 -10.86 -12.08
C LEU A 150 7.07 -10.34 -10.82
N VAL A 151 7.34 -9.04 -10.72
CA VAL A 151 7.92 -8.44 -9.51
C VAL A 151 6.83 -8.03 -8.53
N TYR A 152 5.79 -7.31 -8.96
CA TYR A 152 4.78 -6.79 -8.05
C TYR A 152 3.85 -7.87 -7.50
N SER A 153 3.48 -8.88 -8.30
CA SER A 153 2.67 -10.02 -7.82
C SER A 153 3.47 -11.05 -7.02
N SER A 154 4.80 -10.98 -7.00
CA SER A 154 5.64 -11.84 -6.18
C SER A 154 6.26 -11.07 -5.01
N VAL A 155 7.16 -10.12 -5.27
CA VAL A 155 7.85 -9.35 -4.22
C VAL A 155 6.89 -8.42 -3.49
N GLY A 156 5.98 -7.74 -4.20
CA GLY A 156 4.93 -6.89 -3.62
C GLY A 156 3.85 -7.70 -2.89
N ALA A 157 3.60 -8.94 -3.30
CA ALA A 157 2.68 -9.84 -2.62
C ALA A 157 3.09 -10.18 -1.19
N PHE A 158 4.39 -10.26 -0.91
CA PHE A 158 4.91 -10.63 0.39
C PHE A 158 4.50 -9.63 1.50
N PRO A 159 4.79 -8.31 1.39
CA PRO A 159 4.35 -7.34 2.39
C PRO A 159 2.84 -7.32 2.55
N VAL A 160 2.11 -7.23 1.45
CA VAL A 160 0.64 -7.14 1.47
C VAL A 160 0.04 -8.41 2.08
N GLY A 161 0.47 -9.58 1.64
CA GLY A 161 -0.05 -10.87 2.10
C GLY A 161 0.27 -11.17 3.56
N GLU A 162 1.48 -10.85 4.05
CA GLU A 162 1.83 -11.11 5.46
C GLU A 162 1.11 -10.14 6.39
N MET A 163 0.98 -8.85 6.02
CA MET A 163 0.17 -7.89 6.79
C MET A 163 -1.30 -8.32 6.85
N MET A 164 -1.93 -8.64 5.72
CA MET A 164 -3.32 -9.07 5.67
C MET A 164 -3.55 -10.39 6.42
N TYR A 165 -2.61 -11.35 6.31
CA TYR A 165 -2.66 -12.59 7.10
C TYR A 165 -2.71 -12.31 8.59
N ARG A 166 -1.78 -11.47 9.12
CA ARG A 166 -1.71 -11.13 10.55
C ARG A 166 -2.92 -10.33 11.00
N LEU A 167 -3.34 -9.34 10.22
CA LEU A 167 -4.54 -8.55 10.53
C LEU A 167 -5.82 -9.38 10.49
N SER A 168 -5.88 -10.43 9.67
CA SER A 168 -7.03 -11.34 9.65
C SER A 168 -7.20 -12.12 10.96
N LEU A 169 -6.09 -12.46 11.63
CA LEU A 169 -6.13 -13.11 12.94
C LEU A 169 -6.59 -12.14 14.04
N GLU A 170 -6.12 -10.88 13.99
CA GLU A 170 -6.60 -9.85 14.92
C GLU A 170 -8.07 -9.53 14.72
N ALA A 171 -8.53 -9.48 13.47
CA ALA A 171 -9.92 -9.22 13.13
C ALA A 171 -10.88 -10.31 13.61
N ASP A 172 -10.43 -11.56 13.73
CA ASP A 172 -11.19 -12.66 14.32
C ASP A 172 -11.58 -12.39 15.78
N GLN A 173 -10.78 -11.63 16.52
CA GLN A 173 -11.09 -11.26 17.91
C GLN A 173 -12.31 -10.31 17.98
N ILE A 174 -12.62 -9.61 16.88
CA ILE A 174 -13.82 -8.79 16.77
C ILE A 174 -14.96 -9.62 16.20
N HIS A 175 -14.75 -10.22 15.04
CA HIS A 175 -15.73 -11.10 14.40
C HIS A 175 -15.07 -11.93 13.28
N TYR A 176 -15.36 -13.23 13.23
CA TYR A 176 -14.74 -14.18 12.27
C TYR A 176 -14.95 -13.78 10.80
N LEU A 177 -16.06 -13.14 10.44
CA LEU A 177 -16.27 -12.64 9.08
C LEU A 177 -15.30 -11.53 8.68
N MET A 178 -14.85 -10.73 9.64
CA MET A 178 -13.83 -9.70 9.36
C MET A 178 -12.48 -10.35 9.04
N GLY A 179 -12.13 -11.43 9.74
CA GLY A 179 -10.95 -12.22 9.42
C GLY A 179 -11.01 -12.81 8.01
N TYR A 180 -12.13 -13.38 7.61
CA TYR A 180 -12.32 -13.89 6.24
C TYR A 180 -12.36 -12.78 5.17
N THR A 181 -12.84 -11.58 5.49
CA THR A 181 -12.80 -10.45 4.57
C THR A 181 -11.36 -10.02 4.28
N LEU A 182 -10.50 -10.02 5.29
CA LEU A 182 -9.08 -9.68 5.13
C LEU A 182 -8.27 -10.82 4.51
N ASN A 183 -8.65 -12.07 4.77
CA ASN A 183 -7.97 -13.25 4.22
C ASN A 183 -8.99 -14.31 3.78
N PRO A 184 -9.55 -14.21 2.58
CA PRO A 184 -10.55 -15.14 2.07
C PRO A 184 -10.01 -16.56 1.85
N GLU A 185 -8.69 -16.73 1.68
CA GLU A 185 -8.05 -18.04 1.50
C GLU A 185 -8.18 -18.96 2.73
N ARG A 186 -8.47 -18.39 3.88
CA ARG A 186 -8.78 -19.12 5.09
C ARG A 186 -10.03 -19.98 4.94
N ILE A 187 -11.04 -19.51 4.18
CA ILE A 187 -12.29 -20.28 3.95
C ILE A 187 -11.95 -21.64 3.35
N TRP A 188 -11.09 -21.64 2.31
CA TRP A 188 -10.65 -22.89 1.67
C TRP A 188 -9.80 -23.73 2.61
N SER A 189 -8.82 -23.15 3.25
CA SER A 189 -7.89 -23.86 4.12
C SER A 189 -8.60 -24.47 5.33
N GLU A 190 -9.42 -23.70 6.05
CA GLU A 190 -10.16 -24.18 7.23
C GLU A 190 -11.21 -25.22 6.87
N PHE A 191 -11.83 -25.12 5.69
CA PHE A 191 -12.77 -26.13 5.20
C PHE A 191 -12.11 -27.50 5.03
N TRP A 192 -10.92 -27.57 4.43
CA TRP A 192 -10.24 -28.83 4.15
C TRP A 192 -9.41 -29.34 5.30
N THR A 193 -8.73 -28.51 6.04
CA THR A 193 -7.85 -28.92 7.14
C THR A 193 -8.58 -29.09 8.46
N LYS A 194 -9.76 -28.46 8.61
CA LYS A 194 -10.51 -28.34 9.87
C LYS A 194 -9.69 -27.63 10.97
N GLN A 195 -8.76 -26.75 10.59
CA GLN A 195 -7.86 -26.07 11.50
C GLN A 195 -7.86 -24.57 11.20
N LYS A 196 -7.75 -23.76 12.26
CA LYS A 196 -7.52 -22.31 12.13
C LYS A 196 -6.06 -22.02 11.78
N PRO A 197 -5.75 -20.92 11.06
CA PRO A 197 -4.37 -20.52 10.77
C PRO A 197 -3.55 -20.29 12.05
N ARG A 198 -2.25 -20.53 11.98
CA ARG A 198 -1.32 -20.28 13.10
C ARG A 198 -0.99 -18.80 13.21
N GLY A 199 -0.98 -18.30 14.41
CA GLY A 199 -0.51 -16.95 14.71
C GLY A 199 -0.84 -16.52 16.12
N THR A 200 -0.31 -15.37 16.50
CA THR A 200 -0.60 -14.71 17.78
C THR A 200 -1.56 -13.56 17.54
N THR A 201 -2.36 -13.24 18.52
CA THR A 201 -3.31 -12.13 18.53
C THR A 201 -3.02 -11.18 19.69
N GLY A 202 -3.64 -9.99 19.68
CA GLY A 202 -3.37 -8.97 20.70
C GLY A 202 -2.17 -8.09 20.39
N ASN A 203 -1.62 -8.18 19.17
CA ASN A 203 -0.42 -7.48 18.75
C ASN A 203 -0.67 -6.08 18.17
N ILE A 204 -1.92 -5.66 18.02
CA ILE A 204 -2.21 -4.28 17.59
C ILE A 204 -1.71 -3.32 18.68
N TYR A 205 -0.73 -2.48 18.35
CA TYR A 205 -0.19 -1.45 19.24
C TYR A 205 -0.97 -0.14 19.14
N GLU A 206 -1.28 0.31 17.92
CA GLU A 206 -2.16 1.45 17.67
C GLU A 206 -3.14 1.09 16.53
N LEU A 207 -4.42 1.38 16.74
CA LEU A 207 -5.46 1.36 15.71
C LEU A 207 -6.22 2.68 15.79
N ALA A 208 -6.14 3.49 14.75
CA ALA A 208 -6.79 4.77 14.70
C ALA A 208 -7.61 4.94 13.41
N LEU A 209 -8.79 5.51 13.55
CA LEU A 209 -9.62 6.00 12.45
C LEU A 209 -9.59 7.52 12.48
N SER A 210 -9.31 8.16 11.36
CA SER A 210 -9.39 9.61 11.27
C SER A 210 -10.21 10.06 10.07
N PHE A 211 -10.73 11.27 10.18
CA PHE A 211 -11.49 11.94 9.14
C PHE A 211 -10.94 13.35 8.98
N ASP A 212 -10.42 13.66 7.81
CA ASP A 212 -9.84 14.95 7.48
C ASP A 212 -10.78 15.75 6.60
N LEU A 213 -10.84 17.06 6.84
CA LEU A 213 -11.45 18.05 5.95
C LEU A 213 -10.39 19.10 5.60
N GLY A 214 -10.19 19.34 4.33
CA GLY A 214 -9.09 20.19 3.91
C GLY A 214 -9.25 20.84 2.55
N THR A 215 -8.21 21.58 2.19
CA THR A 215 -8.01 22.23 0.89
C THR A 215 -6.61 21.95 0.39
N SER A 216 -6.43 21.88 -0.93
CA SER A 216 -5.14 21.69 -1.56
C SER A 216 -4.93 22.67 -2.69
N TYR A 217 -3.68 23.08 -2.87
CA TYR A 217 -3.24 23.95 -3.93
C TYR A 217 -1.95 23.41 -4.52
N ALA A 218 -1.87 23.36 -5.85
CA ALA A 218 -0.67 22.95 -6.55
C ALA A 218 -0.23 23.96 -7.60
N ARG A 219 1.07 24.06 -7.78
CA ARG A 219 1.75 24.83 -8.83
C ARG A 219 2.77 23.94 -9.51
N THR A 220 2.65 23.82 -10.82
CA THR A 220 3.66 23.20 -11.68
C THR A 220 4.34 24.26 -12.50
N SER A 221 5.66 24.30 -12.48
CA SER A 221 6.52 25.16 -13.31
C SER A 221 7.24 24.28 -14.31
N PHE A 222 7.09 24.59 -15.58
CA PHE A 222 7.87 24.02 -16.67
C PHE A 222 9.02 24.97 -17.00
N GLY A 223 9.99 24.53 -17.80
CA GLY A 223 11.04 25.36 -18.33
C GLY A 223 10.56 26.63 -19.03
N TYR A 224 11.31 27.18 -19.96
CA TYR A 224 11.11 28.53 -20.40
C TYR A 224 9.79 28.83 -21.15
N ASP A 225 9.18 27.86 -21.80
CA ASP A 225 8.11 28.12 -22.79
C ASP A 225 6.66 27.88 -22.28
N LEU A 226 6.42 26.97 -21.33
CA LEU A 226 5.06 26.61 -20.91
C LEU A 226 4.55 27.38 -19.68
N GLY A 227 5.43 28.07 -18.97
CA GLY A 227 5.08 28.91 -17.82
C GLY A 227 4.62 28.10 -16.60
N ASN A 228 3.72 28.70 -15.82
CA ASN A 228 3.20 28.08 -14.60
C ASN A 228 1.78 27.58 -14.79
N GLN A 229 1.47 26.38 -14.31
CA GLN A 229 0.13 25.85 -14.20
C GLN A 229 -0.30 25.78 -12.74
N TYR A 230 -1.59 26.03 -12.47
CA TYR A 230 -2.14 26.06 -11.12
C TYR A 230 -3.36 25.17 -11.04
N GLU A 231 -3.43 24.41 -9.95
CA GLU A 231 -4.56 23.53 -9.63
C GLU A 231 -5.04 23.82 -8.22
N VAL A 232 -6.33 23.90 -8.03
CA VAL A 232 -6.95 24.22 -6.74
C VAL A 232 -8.01 23.19 -6.43
N PHE A 233 -7.93 22.60 -5.25
CA PHE A 233 -8.90 21.68 -4.71
C PHE A 233 -9.51 22.30 -3.45
N PRO A 234 -10.59 23.11 -3.60
CA PRO A 234 -11.05 24.01 -2.55
C PRO A 234 -11.60 23.28 -1.33
N VAL A 235 -12.09 22.06 -1.49
CA VAL A 235 -12.55 21.24 -0.37
C VAL A 235 -12.45 19.75 -0.72
N PHE A 236 -11.93 18.98 0.21
CA PHE A 236 -11.97 17.52 0.17
C PHE A 236 -12.27 16.94 1.56
N ALA A 237 -12.74 15.71 1.58
CA ALA A 237 -12.91 14.88 2.76
C ALA A 237 -12.10 13.59 2.62
N SER A 238 -11.41 13.19 3.69
CA SER A 238 -10.55 11.99 3.66
C SER A 238 -10.69 11.14 4.91
N PRO A 239 -11.40 9.99 4.85
CA PRO A 239 -11.27 8.94 5.84
C PRO A 239 -9.89 8.27 5.76
N LYS A 240 -9.35 7.90 6.93
CA LYS A 240 -8.05 7.23 7.08
C LYS A 240 -8.10 6.15 8.13
N ILE A 241 -7.30 5.11 7.92
CA ILE A 241 -7.00 4.06 8.90
C ILE A 241 -5.50 4.02 9.10
N ALA A 242 -5.06 4.08 10.36
CA ALA A 242 -3.66 3.90 10.75
C ALA A 242 -3.56 2.70 11.67
N ILE A 243 -2.67 1.78 11.36
CA ILE A 243 -2.41 0.55 12.12
C ILE A 243 -0.93 0.48 12.43
N VAL A 244 -0.59 0.28 13.70
CA VAL A 244 0.73 -0.10 14.15
C VAL A 244 0.63 -1.48 14.78
N TYR A 245 1.30 -2.45 14.19
CA TYR A 245 1.34 -3.83 14.66
C TYR A 245 2.63 -4.03 15.45
N ASN A 246 2.49 -4.39 16.72
CA ASN A 246 3.52 -4.39 17.77
C ASN A 246 4.19 -3.04 18.01
N ASP A 247 4.77 -2.88 19.19
CA ASP A 247 5.51 -1.67 19.56
C ASP A 247 6.73 -1.51 18.62
N PRO A 248 6.86 -0.41 17.89
CA PRO A 248 8.01 -0.17 17.02
C PRO A 248 9.31 0.10 17.78
N TYR A 249 9.25 0.37 19.08
CA TYR A 249 10.40 0.76 19.90
C TYR A 249 10.79 -0.35 20.89
N GLY A 250 12.03 -0.79 20.85
CA GLY A 250 12.50 -1.91 21.66
C GLY A 250 12.06 -3.28 21.12
N HIS A 251 11.73 -3.34 19.84
CA HIS A 251 11.32 -4.58 19.18
C HIS A 251 12.52 -5.46 18.84
N ASP A 252 12.48 -6.74 19.22
CA ASP A 252 13.48 -7.76 18.89
C ASP A 252 12.80 -8.97 18.29
N SER A 253 13.09 -9.27 17.03
CA SER A 253 12.48 -10.41 16.34
C SER A 253 13.26 -10.81 15.08
N ASN A 254 13.33 -12.13 14.84
CA ASN A 254 13.78 -12.69 13.58
C ASN A 254 12.64 -12.92 12.59
N GLU A 255 11.40 -12.64 12.98
CA GLU A 255 10.25 -12.90 12.15
C GLU A 255 9.91 -11.70 11.28
N PRO A 256 9.94 -11.84 9.94
CA PRO A 256 9.47 -10.78 9.05
C PRO A 256 8.04 -10.34 9.38
N TYR A 257 7.82 -9.03 9.31
CA TYR A 257 6.53 -8.39 9.61
C TYR A 257 5.99 -8.65 11.02
N SER A 258 6.87 -9.03 11.97
CA SER A 258 6.50 -9.07 13.39
C SER A 258 6.19 -7.67 13.95
N GLN A 259 6.70 -6.62 13.32
CA GLN A 259 6.32 -5.23 13.52
C GLN A 259 6.13 -4.57 12.15
N PHE A 260 5.04 -3.83 11.98
CA PHE A 260 4.78 -3.04 10.78
C PHE A 260 3.87 -1.85 11.07
N ASN A 261 3.95 -0.84 10.22
CA ASN A 261 3.03 0.28 10.13
C ASN A 261 2.24 0.16 8.82
N LEU A 262 0.96 0.52 8.85
CA LEU A 262 0.09 0.56 7.68
C LEU A 262 -0.85 1.75 7.79
N ASP A 263 -0.71 2.68 6.86
CA ASP A 263 -1.58 3.85 6.71
C ASP A 263 -2.35 3.75 5.38
N ILE A 264 -3.67 3.76 5.46
CA ILE A 264 -4.55 3.77 4.29
C ILE A 264 -5.41 5.02 4.35
N SER A 265 -5.45 5.78 3.27
CA SER A 265 -6.33 6.94 3.15
C SER A 265 -7.01 7.00 1.79
N PHE A 266 -8.21 7.55 1.81
CA PHE A 266 -8.99 7.82 0.62
C PHE A 266 -9.60 9.20 0.72
N ALA A 267 -9.39 10.08 -0.25
CA ALA A 267 -9.99 11.40 -0.28
C ALA A 267 -10.83 11.62 -1.53
N LEU A 268 -11.91 12.36 -1.36
CA LEU A 268 -12.76 12.87 -2.43
C LEU A 268 -13.08 14.34 -2.19
N GLY A 269 -13.14 15.12 -3.25
CA GLY A 269 -13.47 16.55 -3.16
C GLY A 269 -13.80 17.20 -4.48
N ALA A 270 -14.15 18.48 -4.40
CA ALA A 270 -14.28 19.33 -5.57
C ALA A 270 -12.89 19.75 -6.05
N GLY A 271 -12.72 19.90 -7.36
CA GLY A 271 -11.46 20.33 -7.95
C GLY A 271 -11.65 21.22 -9.15
N SER A 272 -10.61 21.98 -9.47
CA SER A 272 -10.48 22.77 -10.68
C SER A 272 -9.02 22.82 -11.09
N GLY A 273 -8.74 22.71 -12.37
CA GLY A 273 -7.39 22.77 -12.90
C GLY A 273 -7.30 22.22 -14.32
N ARG A 274 -6.14 22.34 -14.94
CA ARG A 274 -5.96 21.87 -16.32
C ARG A 274 -5.96 20.36 -16.39
N ALA A 275 -5.25 19.66 -15.52
CA ALA A 275 -5.21 18.20 -15.49
C ALA A 275 -6.61 17.58 -15.34
N MET A 276 -7.46 18.19 -14.51
CA MET A 276 -8.84 17.72 -14.34
C MET A 276 -9.72 17.92 -15.58
N LYS A 277 -9.45 18.99 -16.36
CA LYS A 277 -10.19 19.26 -17.62
C LYS A 277 -9.78 18.29 -18.72
N GLU A 278 -8.51 17.99 -18.82
CA GLU A 278 -7.96 17.06 -19.82
C GLU A 278 -8.38 15.62 -19.57
N MET A 279 -8.53 15.22 -18.30
CA MET A 279 -9.02 13.90 -17.91
C MET A 279 -10.56 13.79 -17.85
N ASP A 280 -11.30 14.84 -18.23
CA ASP A 280 -12.76 14.95 -18.07
C ASP A 280 -13.23 14.67 -16.62
N GLU A 281 -12.37 14.94 -15.66
CA GLU A 281 -12.62 14.77 -14.23
C GLU A 281 -13.03 16.09 -13.59
N SER A 282 -14.15 16.06 -12.86
CA SER A 282 -14.67 17.23 -12.14
C SER A 282 -14.50 17.13 -10.64
N PHE A 283 -13.76 16.14 -10.15
CA PHE A 283 -13.55 15.92 -8.73
C PHE A 283 -12.10 15.56 -8.39
N PHE A 284 -11.70 15.91 -7.20
CA PHE A 284 -10.43 15.50 -6.59
C PHE A 284 -10.57 14.08 -6.03
N HIS A 285 -9.57 13.24 -6.30
CA HIS A 285 -9.40 11.96 -5.62
C HIS A 285 -7.96 11.82 -5.11
N ASP A 286 -7.79 11.11 -4.02
CA ASP A 286 -6.47 10.76 -3.47
C ASP A 286 -6.58 9.41 -2.75
N ILE A 287 -5.83 8.43 -3.21
CA ILE A 287 -5.78 7.09 -2.62
C ILE A 287 -4.33 6.83 -2.24
N ARG A 288 -4.09 6.47 -0.98
CA ARG A 288 -2.75 6.16 -0.48
C ARG A 288 -2.74 4.90 0.34
N VAL A 289 -1.72 4.09 0.13
CA VAL A 289 -1.32 2.99 0.99
C VAL A 289 0.17 3.18 1.27
N MET A 290 0.50 3.45 2.53
CA MET A 290 1.89 3.65 2.96
C MET A 290 2.18 2.61 4.03
N SER A 291 3.17 1.76 3.82
CA SER A 291 3.49 0.73 4.79
C SER A 291 4.98 0.46 4.91
N ASP A 292 5.42 0.19 6.11
CA ASP A 292 6.75 -0.33 6.40
C ASP A 292 6.67 -1.53 7.35
N GLY A 293 7.41 -2.58 7.06
CA GLY A 293 7.46 -3.78 7.89
C GLY A 293 8.88 -4.24 8.16
N MET A 294 9.18 -4.54 9.44
CA MET A 294 10.48 -5.08 9.82
C MET A 294 10.66 -6.50 9.30
N LEU A 295 11.68 -6.72 8.47
CA LEU A 295 12.10 -8.06 8.04
C LEU A 295 12.90 -8.77 9.12
N PHE A 296 13.61 -7.99 9.92
CA PHE A 296 14.46 -8.41 11.00
C PHE A 296 14.66 -7.22 11.94
N ALA A 297 14.61 -7.43 13.25
CA ALA A 297 14.75 -6.38 14.23
C ALA A 297 15.62 -6.82 15.40
N ARG A 298 16.38 -5.87 15.96
CA ARG A 298 17.12 -5.99 17.23
C ARG A 298 16.83 -4.78 18.10
N ALA A 299 16.77 -5.02 19.39
CA ALA A 299 16.60 -3.99 20.42
C ALA A 299 17.96 -3.68 21.10
N PRO A 300 18.79 -2.79 20.53
CA PRO A 300 20.05 -2.42 21.16
C PRO A 300 19.78 -1.62 22.44
N ALA A 301 20.53 -1.93 23.51
CA ALA A 301 20.49 -1.16 24.75
C ALA A 301 21.25 0.17 24.56
N ILE A 302 20.52 1.28 24.43
CA ILE A 302 21.07 2.62 24.25
C ILE A 302 20.55 3.51 25.39
N GLY A 303 21.27 3.58 26.49
CA GLY A 303 20.84 4.32 27.70
C GLY A 303 19.50 3.82 28.23
N GLU A 304 18.61 4.75 28.59
CA GLU A 304 17.24 4.46 29.10
C GLU A 304 16.19 4.50 27.98
N THR A 305 16.62 4.41 26.71
CA THR A 305 15.72 4.52 25.55
C THR A 305 15.27 3.15 25.06
N ALA A 306 14.07 3.08 24.52
CA ALA A 306 13.61 1.91 23.78
C ALA A 306 13.99 2.09 22.29
N SER A 307 14.93 1.25 21.81
CA SER A 307 15.50 1.38 20.47
C SER A 307 15.30 0.10 19.67
N THR A 308 15.07 0.24 18.36
CA THR A 308 14.99 -0.86 17.39
C THR A 308 15.88 -0.53 16.21
N LEU A 309 16.71 -1.48 15.78
CA LEU A 309 17.53 -1.42 14.58
C LEU A 309 17.28 -2.68 13.75
N GLY A 310 17.13 -2.56 12.44
CA GLY A 310 16.95 -3.75 11.62
C GLY A 310 16.76 -3.50 10.14
N LEU A 311 16.39 -4.56 9.44
CA LEU A 311 16.00 -4.52 8.03
C LEU A 311 14.52 -4.20 7.94
N VAL A 312 14.17 -3.31 7.02
CA VAL A 312 12.80 -2.89 6.73
C VAL A 312 12.47 -3.14 5.26
N PHE A 313 11.21 -3.31 4.96
CA PHE A 313 10.68 -3.28 3.61
C PHE A 313 9.56 -2.24 3.54
N GLU A 314 9.75 -1.25 2.67
CA GLU A 314 8.77 -0.19 2.40
C GLU A 314 7.92 -0.59 1.19
N TYR A 315 6.63 -0.33 1.28
CA TYR A 315 5.69 -0.40 0.17
C TYR A 315 4.79 0.82 0.21
N ASP A 316 4.98 1.73 -0.75
CA ASP A 316 4.21 2.95 -0.88
C ASP A 316 3.43 2.94 -2.19
N PHE A 317 2.19 3.41 -2.10
CA PHE A 317 1.30 3.64 -3.23
C PHE A 317 0.55 4.96 -3.01
N ILE A 318 0.68 5.87 -3.96
CA ILE A 318 -0.05 7.15 -3.99
C ILE A 318 -0.63 7.32 -5.39
N TRP A 319 -1.92 7.55 -5.45
CA TRP A 319 -2.62 7.84 -6.69
C TRP A 319 -3.63 8.95 -6.51
N ASN A 320 -3.35 10.09 -7.10
CA ASN A 320 -4.24 11.24 -7.11
C ASN A 320 -4.08 12.06 -8.40
N ASN A 321 -4.83 13.17 -8.51
CA ASN A 321 -4.78 14.05 -9.68
C ASN A 321 -3.41 14.72 -9.92
N LEU A 322 -2.51 14.69 -8.95
CA LEU A 322 -1.19 15.36 -9.02
C LEU A 322 -0.04 14.36 -9.06
N ILE A 323 -0.23 13.18 -8.47
CA ILE A 323 0.86 12.25 -8.16
C ILE A 323 0.40 10.83 -8.45
N GLN A 324 1.20 10.11 -9.21
CA GLN A 324 1.20 8.65 -9.23
C GLN A 324 2.60 8.22 -8.75
N LEU A 325 2.66 7.44 -7.69
CA LEU A 325 3.90 6.92 -7.14
C LEU A 325 3.65 5.56 -6.54
N SER A 326 4.54 4.61 -6.86
CA SER A 326 4.63 3.35 -6.13
C SER A 326 6.09 3.02 -5.87
N SER A 327 6.38 2.34 -4.75
CA SER A 327 7.73 1.89 -4.41
C SER A 327 7.74 0.53 -3.75
N LEU A 328 8.75 -0.27 -4.09
CA LEU A 328 9.18 -1.49 -3.40
C LEU A 328 10.62 -1.27 -2.96
N ALA A 329 10.85 -1.07 -1.66
CA ALA A 329 12.15 -0.63 -1.19
C ALA A 329 12.62 -1.36 0.09
N PRO A 330 13.50 -2.38 -0.05
CA PRO A 330 14.22 -2.95 1.09
C PRO A 330 15.28 -1.98 1.62
N GLY A 331 15.44 -1.93 2.96
CA GLY A 331 16.35 -0.98 3.57
C GLY A 331 16.71 -1.28 5.01
N LEU A 332 17.27 -0.27 5.66
CA LEU A 332 17.61 -0.25 7.07
C LEU A 332 16.72 0.74 7.81
N ALA A 333 16.28 0.38 9.00
CA ALA A 333 15.51 1.25 9.86
C ALA A 333 16.13 1.34 11.24
N PHE A 334 16.15 2.55 11.81
CA PHE A 334 16.41 2.81 13.21
C PHE A 334 15.23 3.57 13.81
N LYS A 335 14.68 3.05 14.92
CA LYS A 335 13.52 3.61 15.62
C LYS A 335 13.87 3.76 17.10
N GLN A 336 13.52 4.89 17.71
CA GLN A 336 13.86 5.14 19.12
C GLN A 336 12.78 5.95 19.82
N ARG A 337 12.44 5.54 21.05
CA ARG A 337 11.62 6.32 21.99
C ARG A 337 12.49 6.76 23.15
N ILE A 338 12.46 8.05 23.43
CA ILE A 338 13.20 8.70 24.51
C ILE A 338 12.18 9.24 25.50
N PRO A 339 12.08 8.67 26.72
CA PRO A 339 11.22 9.21 27.76
C PRO A 339 11.85 10.45 28.40
N PHE A 340 11.03 11.46 28.66
CA PHE A 340 11.35 12.63 29.47
C PHE A 340 10.37 12.72 30.64
N GLU A 341 10.68 13.51 31.63
CA GLU A 341 9.85 13.68 32.84
C GLU A 341 8.39 14.07 32.57
N LYS A 342 8.14 14.86 31.50
CA LYS A 342 6.80 15.39 31.16
C LYS A 342 6.36 15.12 29.73
N SER A 343 7.11 14.32 29.00
CA SER A 343 6.84 14.03 27.58
C SER A 343 7.59 12.80 27.12
N ASP A 344 7.23 12.28 25.97
CA ASP A 344 7.99 11.29 25.21
C ASP A 344 8.36 11.88 23.85
N MET A 345 9.53 11.53 23.36
CA MET A 345 9.96 11.80 22.00
C MET A 345 10.19 10.48 21.27
N GLU A 346 9.58 10.35 20.14
CA GLU A 346 9.69 9.20 19.24
C GLU A 346 10.28 9.65 17.91
N TRP A 347 11.24 8.89 17.37
CA TRP A 347 11.74 9.14 16.03
C TRP A 347 12.09 7.84 15.30
N GLN A 348 12.01 7.87 13.99
CA GLN A 348 12.31 6.76 13.10
C GLN A 348 13.05 7.32 11.89
N LEU A 349 14.07 6.61 11.45
CA LEU A 349 14.85 6.92 10.25
C LEU A 349 15.04 5.65 9.45
N HIS A 350 14.57 5.63 8.20
CA HIS A 350 14.76 4.51 7.28
C HIS A 350 15.50 5.00 6.05
N GLY A 351 16.50 4.24 5.61
CA GLY A 351 17.17 4.42 4.34
C GLY A 351 17.04 3.16 3.52
N ALA A 352 16.44 3.23 2.34
CA ALA A 352 16.11 2.07 1.54
C ALA A 352 16.57 2.22 0.09
N TRP A 353 16.90 1.10 -0.54
CA TRP A 353 17.09 1.00 -1.96
C TRP A 353 15.72 0.82 -2.62
N LEU A 354 15.30 1.79 -3.42
CA LEU A 354 14.11 1.69 -4.23
C LEU A 354 14.41 0.74 -5.39
N ALA A 355 14.11 -0.56 -5.18
CA ALA A 355 14.47 -1.62 -6.12
C ALA A 355 13.65 -1.53 -7.40
N LEU A 356 12.36 -1.27 -7.25
CA LEU A 356 11.46 -0.95 -8.35
C LEU A 356 10.44 0.10 -7.86
N GLY A 357 10.41 1.23 -8.53
CA GLY A 357 9.47 2.30 -8.29
C GLY A 357 8.82 2.74 -9.58
N THR A 358 7.84 3.61 -9.44
CA THR A 358 7.14 4.22 -10.56
C THR A 358 6.72 5.63 -10.23
N THR A 359 6.63 6.44 -11.26
CA THR A 359 6.10 7.80 -11.21
C THR A 359 5.41 8.16 -12.52
N GLN A 360 4.45 9.08 -12.50
CA GLN A 360 3.76 9.49 -13.72
C GLN A 360 4.69 10.28 -14.66
N TYR A 361 4.42 10.20 -15.95
CA TYR A 361 5.04 11.07 -16.95
C TYR A 361 4.43 12.48 -16.90
N ASP A 362 4.92 13.34 -16.00
CA ASP A 362 4.38 14.68 -15.78
C ASP A 362 4.36 15.54 -17.05
N TYR A 363 5.34 15.40 -17.94
CA TYR A 363 5.39 16.14 -19.19
C TYR A 363 4.26 15.79 -20.16
N LEU A 364 3.74 14.57 -20.15
CA LEU A 364 2.54 14.19 -20.92
C LEU A 364 1.29 14.79 -20.31
N TYR A 365 1.08 14.58 -19.02
CA TYR A 365 -0.12 15.05 -18.31
C TYR A 365 -0.26 16.56 -18.33
N ARG A 366 0.86 17.28 -18.39
CA ARG A 366 0.84 18.72 -18.31
C ARG A 366 1.01 19.40 -19.66
N GLY A 367 1.00 18.62 -20.75
CA GLY A 367 1.02 19.11 -22.12
C GLY A 367 2.35 19.70 -22.53
N ALA A 368 3.46 19.25 -21.92
CA ALA A 368 4.82 19.62 -22.35
C ALA A 368 5.23 18.91 -23.65
N THR A 369 4.63 17.76 -23.92
CA THR A 369 4.79 16.99 -25.16
C THR A 369 3.42 16.59 -25.72
N GLU A 370 3.36 16.21 -26.99
CA GLU A 370 2.15 15.68 -27.61
C GLU A 370 1.81 14.33 -27.01
N THR A 371 0.52 14.13 -26.69
CA THR A 371 0.04 12.82 -26.22
C THR A 371 0.08 11.81 -27.38
N PRO A 372 0.69 10.63 -27.19
CA PRO A 372 0.75 9.62 -28.24
C PRO A 372 -0.64 9.19 -28.73
N ASN A 373 -0.77 8.95 -30.04
CA ASN A 373 -2.03 8.49 -30.65
C ASN A 373 -2.29 6.99 -30.41
N SER A 374 -1.38 6.25 -29.80
CA SER A 374 -1.48 4.81 -29.53
C SER A 374 -1.70 4.56 -28.03
N LEU A 375 -2.12 3.36 -27.68
CA LEU A 375 -2.16 2.93 -26.28
C LEU A 375 -0.75 2.99 -25.68
N PHE A 376 -0.60 3.75 -24.60
CA PHE A 376 0.66 3.96 -23.92
C PHE A 376 0.46 3.82 -22.41
N ARG A 377 1.57 3.55 -21.71
CA ARG A 377 1.62 3.56 -20.25
C ARG A 377 1.75 5.00 -19.75
N GLU A 378 0.99 5.35 -18.73
CA GLU A 378 0.93 6.72 -18.19
C GLU A 378 2.03 7.03 -17.16
N TYR A 379 2.88 6.06 -16.83
CA TYR A 379 3.91 6.14 -15.80
C TYR A 379 5.19 5.47 -16.27
N SER A 380 6.31 5.88 -15.70
CA SER A 380 7.63 5.29 -15.89
C SER A 380 7.95 4.24 -14.82
N TYR A 381 8.89 3.36 -15.11
CA TYR A 381 9.55 2.52 -14.12
C TYR A 381 10.88 3.13 -13.71
N THR A 382 11.16 3.10 -12.40
CA THR A 382 12.32 3.75 -11.83
C THR A 382 13.04 2.85 -10.84
N THR A 383 14.30 3.16 -10.58
CA THR A 383 15.08 2.62 -9.46
C THR A 383 15.79 3.76 -8.74
N GLY A 384 16.23 3.55 -7.50
CA GLY A 384 16.91 4.63 -6.79
C GLY A 384 16.98 4.46 -5.29
N ALA A 385 16.67 5.53 -4.55
CA ALA A 385 16.73 5.53 -3.09
C ALA A 385 15.46 6.14 -2.48
N GLN A 386 15.11 5.62 -1.31
CA GLN A 386 14.01 6.12 -0.48
C GLN A 386 14.52 6.45 0.92
N LEU A 387 14.03 7.55 1.47
CA LEU A 387 14.28 7.99 2.83
C LEU A 387 12.94 8.20 3.54
N VAL A 388 12.77 7.61 4.71
CA VAL A 388 11.64 7.91 5.60
C VAL A 388 12.19 8.44 6.93
N ALA A 389 11.71 9.61 7.36
CA ALA A 389 12.06 10.19 8.64
C ALA A 389 10.79 10.63 9.36
N ARG A 390 10.53 10.06 10.53
CA ARG A 390 9.39 10.38 11.37
C ARG A 390 9.87 10.88 12.72
N TRP A 391 9.27 11.95 13.21
CA TRP A 391 9.51 12.49 14.53
C TRP A 391 8.17 12.83 15.20
N LYS A 392 8.03 12.50 16.48
CA LYS A 392 6.82 12.77 17.24
C LYS A 392 7.17 13.10 18.68
N TRP A 393 6.62 14.20 19.16
CA TRP A 393 6.65 14.58 20.55
C TRP A 393 5.24 14.44 21.14
N LYS A 394 5.15 13.84 22.32
CA LYS A 394 3.90 13.67 23.07
C LYS A 394 4.06 14.21 24.48
N SER A 395 3.17 15.11 24.92
CA SER A 395 3.12 15.57 26.30
C SER A 395 2.32 14.61 27.19
N LEU A 396 2.56 14.64 28.51
CA LEU A 396 1.71 13.91 29.48
C LEU A 396 0.25 14.39 29.46
N ALA A 397 -0.01 15.65 29.04
CA ALA A 397 -1.36 16.17 28.85
C ALA A 397 -2.05 15.61 27.58
N GLY A 398 -1.33 14.77 26.80
CA GLY A 398 -1.85 14.13 25.61
C GLY A 398 -1.75 14.95 24.31
N GLN A 399 -1.19 16.15 24.34
CA GLN A 399 -0.88 16.90 23.12
C GLN A 399 0.22 16.18 22.33
N ALA A 400 0.16 16.23 21.00
CA ALA A 400 1.22 15.69 20.15
C ALA A 400 1.55 16.63 19.00
N LEU A 401 2.85 16.75 18.70
CA LEU A 401 3.39 17.38 17.51
C LEU A 401 4.16 16.32 16.72
N ALA A 402 3.91 16.19 15.44
CA ALA A 402 4.58 15.21 14.61
C ALA A 402 5.00 15.77 13.26
N PHE A 403 6.14 15.28 12.78
CA PHE A 403 6.67 15.49 11.43
C PHE A 403 6.93 14.14 10.80
N ASP A 404 6.58 14.00 9.52
CA ASP A 404 6.74 12.79 8.73
C ASP A 404 7.23 13.18 7.34
N LEU A 405 8.41 12.69 6.96
CA LEU A 405 9.05 12.96 5.68
C LEU A 405 9.23 11.64 4.92
N HIS A 406 8.72 11.59 3.71
CA HIS A 406 9.07 10.58 2.71
C HIS A 406 9.79 11.27 1.56
N GLY A 407 11.01 10.85 1.28
CA GLY A 407 11.85 11.36 0.21
C GLY A 407 12.24 10.26 -0.77
N TYR A 408 12.21 10.56 -2.06
CA TYR A 408 12.55 9.62 -3.12
C TYR A 408 13.52 10.28 -4.10
N ALA A 409 14.58 9.58 -4.44
CA ALA A 409 15.45 9.91 -5.56
C ALA A 409 15.34 8.75 -6.55
N MET A 410 14.67 8.98 -7.67
CA MET A 410 14.27 7.96 -8.62
C MET A 410 14.94 8.23 -9.96
N TYR A 411 15.59 7.23 -10.52
CA TYR A 411 16.14 7.28 -11.87
C TYR A 411 15.17 6.58 -12.81
N ASP A 412 14.65 7.33 -13.76
CA ASP A 412 13.80 6.84 -14.83
C ASP A 412 14.68 6.18 -15.90
N PHE A 413 14.57 4.86 -16.01
CA PHE A 413 15.27 4.14 -17.07
C PHE A 413 14.36 4.07 -18.30
N ALA A 414 14.83 4.67 -19.41
CA ALA A 414 14.05 4.75 -20.65
C ALA A 414 13.50 3.39 -21.04
N ASP A 415 12.21 3.38 -21.25
CA ASP A 415 11.52 2.25 -21.82
C ASP A 415 11.55 2.34 -23.34
N GLN A 416 12.37 1.51 -23.99
CA GLN A 416 12.49 1.47 -25.45
C GLN A 416 11.17 1.15 -26.17
N GLU A 417 10.16 0.68 -25.45
CA GLU A 417 8.83 0.40 -25.99
C GLU A 417 7.94 1.65 -26.08
N GLN A 418 8.41 2.80 -25.55
CA GLN A 418 7.67 4.08 -25.57
C GLN A 418 8.58 5.18 -26.12
N ASP A 419 8.37 5.54 -27.40
CA ASP A 419 9.19 6.52 -28.15
C ASP A 419 9.24 7.92 -27.50
N PHE A 420 8.29 8.24 -26.61
CA PHE A 420 8.23 9.53 -25.89
C PHE A 420 8.87 9.47 -24.50
N ALA A 421 9.29 8.28 -24.03
CA ALA A 421 9.88 8.13 -22.70
C ALA A 421 11.29 8.71 -22.68
N ASP A 422 11.57 9.56 -21.68
CA ASP A 422 12.87 10.16 -21.44
C ASP A 422 13.52 9.55 -20.20
N THR A 423 14.83 9.59 -20.16
CA THR A 423 15.62 9.20 -18.98
C THR A 423 15.89 10.41 -18.10
N GLY A 424 16.02 10.19 -16.82
CA GLY A 424 16.38 11.27 -15.92
C GLY A 424 16.22 10.93 -14.45
N TRP A 425 16.54 11.91 -13.62
CA TRP A 425 16.31 11.83 -12.19
C TRP A 425 15.04 12.57 -11.80
N GLU A 426 14.29 11.97 -10.90
CA GLU A 426 13.16 12.59 -10.23
C GLU A 426 13.42 12.63 -8.73
N LEU A 427 13.36 13.81 -8.14
CA LEU A 427 13.50 14.04 -6.72
C LEU A 427 12.13 14.43 -6.16
N LEU A 428 11.59 13.60 -5.30
CA LEU A 428 10.28 13.78 -4.69
C LEU A 428 10.39 13.86 -3.18
N GLY A 429 9.61 14.75 -2.56
CA GLY A 429 9.51 14.89 -1.12
C GLY A 429 8.07 15.10 -0.68
N LEU A 430 7.63 14.34 0.30
CA LEU A 430 6.37 14.48 1.02
C LEU A 430 6.70 14.82 2.47
N LEU A 431 6.41 16.03 2.91
CA LEU A 431 6.58 16.46 4.30
C LEU A 431 5.21 16.72 4.92
N LYS A 432 4.89 16.02 5.99
CA LYS A 432 3.67 16.22 6.77
C LYS A 432 4.02 16.73 8.16
N ALA A 433 3.39 17.81 8.56
CA ALA A 433 3.42 18.34 9.92
C ALA A 433 2.03 18.27 10.53
N SER A 434 1.88 17.83 11.77
CA SER A 434 0.58 17.76 12.42
C SER A 434 0.66 18.12 13.90
N TYR A 435 -0.41 18.77 14.41
CA TYR A 435 -0.59 19.05 15.82
C TYR A 435 -1.93 18.49 16.28
N GLU A 436 -1.91 17.70 17.36
CA GLU A 436 -3.08 17.00 17.92
C GLU A 436 -3.36 17.46 19.35
N LEU A 437 -4.64 17.62 19.66
CA LEU A 437 -5.18 17.87 21.00
C LEU A 437 -6.09 16.71 21.42
N PRO A 438 -5.99 16.18 22.64
CA PRO A 438 -6.93 15.21 23.16
C PRO A 438 -8.24 15.90 23.56
N LEU A 439 -9.38 15.42 23.04
CA LEU A 439 -10.71 15.80 23.51
C LEU A 439 -11.23 14.84 24.56
N SER A 440 -10.86 13.57 24.46
CA SER A 440 -11.14 12.52 25.42
C SER A 440 -10.03 11.46 25.41
N ARG A 441 -10.20 10.38 26.16
CA ARG A 441 -9.24 9.26 26.14
C ARG A 441 -9.09 8.64 24.75
N ARG A 442 -10.16 8.64 23.94
CA ARG A 442 -10.20 7.99 22.62
C ARG A 442 -10.29 8.98 21.46
N VAL A 443 -10.72 10.21 21.69
CA VAL A 443 -10.95 11.18 20.61
C VAL A 443 -9.90 12.27 20.67
N ARG A 444 -9.30 12.52 19.54
CA ARG A 444 -8.34 13.60 19.31
C ARG A 444 -8.82 14.46 18.15
N MET A 445 -8.43 15.71 18.12
CA MET A 445 -8.60 16.60 16.97
C MET A 445 -7.31 17.35 16.70
N GLY A 446 -7.14 17.81 15.48
CA GLY A 446 -5.91 18.51 15.12
C GLY A 446 -5.96 19.20 13.78
N VAL A 447 -4.82 19.77 13.45
CA VAL A 447 -4.55 20.36 12.14
C VAL A 447 -3.33 19.68 11.53
N LYS A 448 -3.31 19.62 10.22
CA LYS A 448 -2.23 19.01 9.46
C LYS A 448 -1.94 19.86 8.24
N ASP A 449 -0.66 20.01 7.96
CA ASP A 449 -0.10 20.58 6.74
C ASP A 449 0.74 19.53 6.04
N GLU A 450 0.56 19.36 4.75
CA GLU A 450 1.30 18.43 3.91
C GLU A 450 1.84 19.17 2.70
N LEU A 451 3.16 19.17 2.57
CA LEU A 451 3.89 19.74 1.45
C LEU A 451 4.44 18.62 0.57
N TYR A 452 4.09 18.65 -0.70
CA TYR A 452 4.68 17.81 -1.74
C TYR A 452 5.54 18.65 -2.66
N VAL A 453 6.74 18.17 -2.95
CA VAL A 453 7.66 18.80 -3.89
C VAL A 453 8.22 17.74 -4.83
N LYS A 454 8.19 18.01 -6.13
CA LYS A 454 8.83 17.18 -7.16
C LYS A 454 9.70 18.05 -8.04
N LYS A 455 10.94 17.63 -8.29
CA LYS A 455 11.86 18.21 -9.26
C LYS A 455 12.35 17.10 -10.18
N THR A 456 12.22 17.30 -11.48
CA THR A 456 12.75 16.40 -12.49
C THR A 456 14.02 16.97 -13.10
N LEU A 457 14.88 16.08 -13.57
CA LEU A 457 16.12 16.38 -14.29
C LEU A 457 16.19 15.42 -15.48
N TYR A 458 15.46 15.76 -16.54
CA TYR A 458 15.33 14.94 -17.74
C TYR A 458 16.46 15.17 -18.74
N SER A 459 16.66 14.23 -19.68
CA SER A 459 17.72 14.31 -20.70
C SER A 459 17.31 15.17 -21.89
N GLU A 460 16.09 15.05 -22.37
CA GLU A 460 15.58 15.65 -23.60
C GLU A 460 14.38 16.56 -23.38
N VAL A 461 13.49 16.19 -22.43
CA VAL A 461 12.30 16.97 -22.10
C VAL A 461 12.64 18.04 -21.06
N GLU A 462 11.93 19.15 -21.07
CA GLU A 462 12.11 20.22 -20.09
C GLU A 462 11.87 19.75 -18.65
N ASP A 463 12.72 20.21 -17.75
CA ASP A 463 12.60 19.97 -16.32
C ASP A 463 11.30 20.52 -15.75
N ILE A 464 10.71 19.75 -14.84
CA ILE A 464 9.47 20.13 -14.16
C ILE A 464 9.76 20.37 -12.68
N PHE A 465 9.17 21.41 -12.14
CA PHE A 465 9.13 21.67 -10.71
C PHE A 465 7.67 21.80 -10.25
N LEU A 466 7.22 20.85 -9.44
CA LEU A 466 5.88 20.81 -8.89
C LEU A 466 5.92 21.00 -7.38
N VAL A 467 5.07 21.88 -6.87
CA VAL A 467 4.83 22.07 -5.43
C VAL A 467 3.34 21.99 -5.18
N ALA A 468 2.93 21.15 -4.24
CA ALA A 468 1.56 21.11 -3.76
C ALA A 468 1.54 21.25 -2.24
N ASN A 469 0.61 22.03 -1.73
CA ASN A 469 0.38 22.19 -0.31
C ASN A 469 -1.07 21.85 0.04
N THR A 470 -1.24 21.05 1.07
CA THR A 470 -2.53 20.57 1.54
C THR A 470 -2.68 20.85 3.02
N VAL A 471 -3.68 21.66 3.37
CA VAL A 471 -4.00 21.97 4.77
C VAL A 471 -5.33 21.34 5.14
N SER A 472 -5.38 20.65 6.27
CA SER A 472 -6.60 20.02 6.77
C SER A 472 -6.76 20.10 8.27
N ALA A 473 -7.99 20.13 8.73
CA ALA A 473 -8.38 19.81 10.10
C ALA A 473 -8.83 18.35 10.14
N PHE A 474 -8.59 17.66 11.24
CA PHE A 474 -8.99 16.27 11.39
C PHE A 474 -9.54 15.95 12.77
N ALA A 475 -10.40 14.94 12.80
CA ALA A 475 -10.82 14.23 14.02
C ALA A 475 -10.31 12.79 13.94
N LYS A 476 -9.74 12.28 15.04
CA LYS A 476 -9.16 10.94 15.15
C LYS A 476 -9.76 10.20 16.31
N LEU A 477 -10.28 9.00 16.04
CA LEU A 477 -10.75 8.05 17.03
C LEU A 477 -9.68 6.99 17.24
N GLN A 478 -9.13 6.92 18.43
CA GLN A 478 -8.14 5.90 18.82
C GLN A 478 -8.90 4.71 19.40
N LEU A 479 -8.84 3.58 18.72
CA LEU A 479 -9.53 2.35 19.11
C LEU A 479 -8.63 1.49 20.01
N LYS A 480 -7.31 1.57 19.79
CA LYS A 480 -6.30 0.94 20.64
C LYS A 480 -5.02 1.78 20.66
#